data_d54e59803544f55263a3d81e4ad8e691
#
_entry.id   d54e59803544f55263a3d81e4ad8e691
#
_cell.length_a   1.000
_cell.length_b   1.000
_cell.length_c   1.000
_cell.angle_alpha   90.00
_cell.angle_beta   90.00
_cell.angle_gamma   90.00
#
_symmetry.space_group_name_H-M   'P 1'
#
loop_
_entity.id
_entity.type
_entity.pdbx_description
1 polymer ?
#
loop_
_entity_poly.entity_id
_entity_poly.type
_entity_poly.pdbx_seq_one_letter_code
_entity_poly.pdbx_strand_id
1 'polypeptide(L)'
;MKTTGRVNGIISNIVIVKADGAVGQNEICYVYAGDTKMMAEVIKVVGDSAYVQVFDSTRGLKIGDKVEFEGHMLEVTLAPGLLSRNYDGLQNDLEKMDGLFIERGSITDPIDFDAEWEFAPLAKAGDKVTAASWLGEVKEQWVSHKIMVPFTMAGNYTVKSVAAAGKYKVTDTIAVLTDEEGREHAVTMVQKWPVKQAVRCYVEKPRPSRMMETGVRAIDTFNPMAEGGTGFILSLIHI
;
A
#
# COMPACT_ATOMS: atom_id res chain seq x y z
N MET A 1 -3.10 -20.74 -5.34
CA MET A 1 -3.34 -21.41 -4.04
C MET A 1 -2.45 -20.72 -3.03
N LYS A 2 -2.99 -20.27 -1.89
CA LYS A 2 -2.16 -19.68 -0.84
C LYS A 2 -1.30 -20.78 -0.21
N THR A 3 0.00 -20.54 -0.06
CA THR A 3 0.92 -21.44 0.64
C THR A 3 0.63 -21.37 2.13
N THR A 4 0.69 -22.52 2.81
CA THR A 4 0.57 -22.61 4.26
C THR A 4 1.87 -23.10 4.87
N GLY A 5 1.96 -23.03 6.19
CA GLY A 5 3.11 -23.55 6.94
C GLY A 5 2.80 -23.64 8.41
N ARG A 6 3.78 -24.11 9.17
CA ARG A 6 3.68 -24.22 10.62
C ARG A 6 4.90 -23.65 11.30
N VAL A 7 4.67 -23.02 12.44
CA VAL A 7 5.73 -22.51 13.30
C VAL A 7 6.62 -23.66 13.77
N ASN A 8 7.91 -23.57 13.49
CA ASN A 8 8.93 -24.55 13.86
C ASN A 8 9.89 -24.03 14.93
N GLY A 9 9.98 -22.70 15.10
CA GLY A 9 10.82 -22.06 16.11
C GLY A 9 10.46 -20.59 16.29
N ILE A 10 10.79 -20.02 17.45
CA ILE A 10 10.47 -18.63 17.80
C ILE A 10 11.72 -18.03 18.45
N ILE A 11 12.19 -16.90 17.91
CA ILE A 11 13.34 -16.13 18.41
C ILE A 11 12.90 -14.67 18.52
N SER A 12 12.41 -14.25 19.69
CA SER A 12 11.84 -12.92 19.88
C SER A 12 10.69 -12.65 18.90
N ASN A 13 10.81 -11.66 18.03
CA ASN A 13 9.82 -11.34 16.98
C ASN A 13 10.06 -12.07 15.65
N ILE A 14 11.09 -12.91 15.58
CA ILE A 14 11.37 -13.72 14.39
C ILE A 14 10.83 -15.14 14.63
N VAL A 15 10.00 -15.59 13.71
CA VAL A 15 9.39 -16.91 13.72
C VAL A 15 9.96 -17.73 12.56
N ILE A 16 10.41 -18.93 12.87
CA ILE A 16 10.88 -19.89 11.86
C ILE A 16 9.67 -20.74 11.49
N VAL A 17 9.30 -20.72 10.23
CA VAL A 17 8.13 -21.42 9.69
C VAL A 17 8.58 -22.48 8.71
N LYS A 18 8.12 -23.70 8.89
CA LYS A 18 8.23 -24.75 7.88
C LYS A 18 7.11 -24.56 6.87
N ALA A 19 7.43 -24.18 5.65
CA ALA A 19 6.47 -23.91 4.59
C ALA A 19 6.10 -25.21 3.85
N ASP A 20 4.83 -25.35 3.47
CA ASP A 20 4.32 -26.50 2.72
C ASP A 20 4.46 -26.31 1.20
N GLY A 21 4.98 -25.16 0.75
CA GLY A 21 5.17 -24.82 -0.66
C GLY A 21 6.18 -23.70 -0.86
N ALA A 22 6.26 -23.16 -2.07
CA ALA A 22 7.15 -22.06 -2.40
C ALA A 22 6.72 -20.77 -1.70
N VAL A 23 7.70 -20.08 -1.10
CA VAL A 23 7.53 -18.79 -0.42
C VAL A 23 8.62 -17.84 -0.90
N GLY A 24 8.24 -16.60 -1.16
CA GLY A 24 9.15 -15.54 -1.59
C GLY A 24 9.69 -14.69 -0.44
N GLN A 25 10.87 -14.11 -0.62
CA GLN A 25 11.37 -13.07 0.27
C GLN A 25 10.51 -11.80 0.16
N ASN A 26 10.30 -11.10 1.26
CA ASN A 26 9.41 -9.95 1.43
C ASN A 26 7.91 -10.26 1.25
N GLU A 27 7.55 -11.53 1.15
CA GLU A 27 6.14 -11.93 1.11
C GLU A 27 5.48 -11.71 2.46
N ILE A 28 4.25 -11.22 2.45
CA ILE A 28 3.43 -11.07 3.65
C ILE A 28 2.80 -12.40 4.01
N CYS A 29 2.75 -12.68 5.29
CA CYS A 29 2.06 -13.82 5.84
C CYS A 29 1.32 -13.45 7.12
N TYR A 30 0.42 -14.33 7.52
CA TYR A 30 -0.30 -14.21 8.79
C TYR A 30 0.05 -15.39 9.69
N VAL A 31 0.47 -15.07 10.91
CA VAL A 31 0.78 -16.04 11.96
C VAL A 31 -0.37 -16.05 12.95
N TYR A 32 -0.89 -17.24 13.28
CA TYR A 32 -2.05 -17.42 14.14
C TYR A 32 -1.62 -17.90 15.53
N ALA A 33 -1.92 -17.12 16.57
CA ALA A 33 -1.78 -17.53 17.96
C ALA A 33 -3.18 -17.70 18.59
N GLY A 34 -3.74 -18.90 18.53
CA GLY A 34 -5.15 -19.14 18.82
C GLY A 34 -6.02 -18.35 17.83
N ASP A 35 -6.90 -17.49 18.34
CA ASP A 35 -7.81 -16.67 17.53
C ASP A 35 -7.16 -15.35 17.05
N THR A 36 -5.96 -15.03 17.53
CA THR A 36 -5.27 -13.79 17.15
C THR A 36 -4.51 -13.99 15.84
N LYS A 37 -4.84 -13.20 14.84
CA LYS A 37 -4.19 -13.16 13.53
C LYS A 37 -3.19 -12.00 13.50
N MET A 38 -1.91 -12.29 13.30
CA MET A 38 -0.83 -11.30 13.29
C MET A 38 -0.18 -11.23 11.93
N MET A 39 0.00 -10.01 11.42
CA MET A 39 0.72 -9.79 10.18
C MET A 39 2.22 -9.94 10.39
N ALA A 40 2.88 -10.50 9.39
CA ALA A 40 4.31 -10.74 9.41
C ALA A 40 4.90 -10.74 8.00
N GLU A 41 6.19 -10.55 7.89
CA GLU A 41 6.91 -10.50 6.61
C GLU A 41 8.05 -11.52 6.58
N VAL A 42 8.21 -12.19 5.44
CA VAL A 42 9.33 -13.11 5.19
C VAL A 42 10.61 -12.33 4.97
N ILE A 43 11.54 -12.41 5.90
CA ILE A 43 12.84 -11.73 5.82
C ILE A 43 13.92 -12.60 5.15
N LYS A 44 13.80 -13.94 5.22
CA LYS A 44 14.75 -14.87 4.65
C LYS A 44 14.11 -16.22 4.41
N VAL A 45 14.52 -16.90 3.34
CA VAL A 45 14.14 -18.28 3.05
C VAL A 45 15.38 -19.15 2.96
N VAL A 46 15.39 -20.31 3.61
CA VAL A 46 16.47 -21.31 3.57
C VAL A 46 15.87 -22.68 3.43
N GLY A 47 15.99 -23.29 2.26
CA GLY A 47 15.33 -24.57 1.96
C GLY A 47 13.82 -24.45 2.05
N ASP A 48 13.20 -25.26 2.90
CA ASP A 48 11.77 -25.25 3.19
C ASP A 48 11.38 -24.38 4.39
N SER A 49 12.36 -23.66 4.95
CA SER A 49 12.19 -22.84 6.15
C SER A 49 12.18 -21.36 5.82
N ALA A 50 11.09 -20.69 6.16
CA ALA A 50 10.94 -19.24 6.08
C ALA A 50 11.19 -18.60 7.45
N TYR A 51 12.04 -17.60 7.48
CA TYR A 51 12.24 -16.73 8.65
C TYR A 51 11.33 -15.54 8.49
N VAL A 52 10.41 -15.38 9.41
CA VAL A 52 9.32 -14.42 9.33
C VAL A 52 9.41 -13.46 10.49
N GLN A 53 9.41 -12.16 10.21
CA GLN A 53 9.34 -11.13 11.23
C GLN A 53 7.88 -10.77 11.50
N VAL A 54 7.41 -11.06 12.70
CA VAL A 54 6.07 -10.68 13.15
C VAL A 54 6.10 -9.21 13.59
N PHE A 55 5.13 -8.42 13.14
CA PHE A 55 5.04 -6.99 13.48
C PHE A 55 4.47 -6.75 14.86
N ASP A 56 3.76 -7.74 15.39
CA ASP A 56 3.18 -7.75 16.73
C ASP A 56 4.01 -8.55 17.74
N SER A 57 3.56 -8.53 19.00
CA SER A 57 4.14 -9.37 20.04
C SER A 57 3.89 -10.86 19.80
N THR A 58 4.93 -11.67 19.80
CA THR A 58 4.86 -13.13 19.62
C THR A 58 4.42 -13.90 20.87
N ARG A 59 4.02 -13.22 21.96
CA ARG A 59 3.56 -13.86 23.19
C ARG A 59 2.41 -14.83 22.92
N GLY A 60 2.48 -16.03 23.49
CA GLY A 60 1.44 -17.06 23.34
C GLY A 60 1.49 -17.83 22.02
N LEU A 61 2.38 -17.48 21.09
CA LEU A 61 2.65 -18.26 19.89
C LEU A 61 3.37 -19.56 20.29
N LYS A 62 3.01 -20.65 19.65
CA LYS A 62 3.54 -22.00 19.93
C LYS A 62 4.09 -22.66 18.67
N ILE A 63 5.00 -23.60 18.86
CA ILE A 63 5.44 -24.49 17.78
C ILE A 63 4.22 -25.29 17.29
N GLY A 64 4.06 -25.38 15.97
CA GLY A 64 2.92 -26.01 15.32
C GLY A 64 1.77 -25.07 14.97
N ASP A 65 1.79 -23.82 15.44
CA ASP A 65 0.79 -22.83 15.07
C ASP A 65 0.78 -22.59 13.56
N LYS A 66 -0.40 -22.27 13.04
CA LYS A 66 -0.63 -22.09 11.59
C LYS A 66 -0.03 -20.77 11.09
N VAL A 67 0.51 -20.83 9.87
CA VAL A 67 0.93 -19.66 9.10
C VAL A 67 0.34 -19.73 7.70
N GLU A 68 -0.15 -18.60 7.19
CA GLU A 68 -0.68 -18.44 5.84
C GLU A 68 0.12 -17.40 5.10
N PHE A 69 0.67 -17.75 3.94
CA PHE A 69 1.41 -16.85 3.05
C PHE A 69 0.47 -16.30 1.98
N GLU A 70 0.57 -14.99 1.71
CA GLU A 70 -0.36 -14.28 0.82
C GLU A 70 0.08 -14.29 -0.65
N GLY A 71 1.35 -14.59 -0.96
CA GLY A 71 1.87 -14.61 -2.32
C GLY A 71 2.23 -13.22 -2.86
N HIS A 72 2.18 -12.17 -2.03
CA HIS A 72 2.54 -10.80 -2.40
C HIS A 72 3.27 -10.08 -1.26
N MET A 73 3.97 -9.00 -1.60
CA MET A 73 4.62 -8.11 -0.63
C MET A 73 3.60 -7.27 0.13
N LEU A 74 4.06 -6.55 1.18
CA LEU A 74 3.24 -5.55 1.83
C LEU A 74 2.80 -4.48 0.82
N GLU A 75 1.50 -4.31 0.68
CA GLU A 75 0.87 -3.37 -0.24
C GLU A 75 0.13 -2.28 0.53
N VAL A 76 0.11 -1.08 -0.05
CA VAL A 76 -0.76 0.01 0.38
C VAL A 76 -1.94 0.13 -0.56
N THR A 77 -3.08 0.48 -0.01
CA THR A 77 -4.29 0.85 -0.75
C THR A 77 -4.20 2.33 -1.10
N LEU A 78 -4.26 2.64 -2.38
CA LEU A 78 -4.26 4.01 -2.90
C LEU A 78 -5.61 4.31 -3.51
N ALA A 79 -6.32 5.27 -2.96
CA ALA A 79 -7.68 5.66 -3.38
C ALA A 79 -8.05 7.02 -2.81
N PRO A 80 -9.13 7.66 -3.28
CA PRO A 80 -9.75 8.78 -2.58
C PRO A 80 -10.17 8.41 -1.16
N GLY A 81 -10.02 9.33 -0.22
CA GLY A 81 -10.35 9.12 1.20
C GLY A 81 -9.16 8.89 2.11
N LEU A 82 -7.93 8.95 1.57
CA LEU A 82 -6.71 8.83 2.36
C LEU A 82 -6.25 10.16 2.98
N LEU A 83 -6.61 11.29 2.37
CA LEU A 83 -6.17 12.60 2.85
C LEU A 83 -6.77 12.95 4.21
N SER A 84 -5.98 13.64 5.03
CA SER A 84 -6.35 14.09 6.38
C SER A 84 -6.68 12.98 7.37
N ARG A 85 -6.11 11.78 7.15
CA ARG A 85 -6.18 10.66 8.08
C ARG A 85 -4.81 10.31 8.63
N ASN A 86 -4.79 9.66 9.77
CA ASN A 86 -3.58 9.19 10.43
C ASN A 86 -3.51 7.66 10.36
N TYR A 87 -2.40 7.15 9.84
CA TYR A 87 -2.18 5.72 9.67
C TYR A 87 -0.96 5.24 10.46
N ASP A 88 -1.00 3.98 10.87
CA ASP A 88 0.19 3.27 11.33
C ASP A 88 1.05 2.79 10.15
N GLY A 89 2.15 2.08 10.43
CA GLY A 89 3.06 1.53 9.41
C GLY A 89 2.47 0.41 8.55
N LEU A 90 1.31 -0.12 8.89
CA LEU A 90 0.57 -1.16 8.16
C LEU A 90 -0.67 -0.61 7.45
N GLN A 91 -0.83 0.71 7.43
CA GLN A 91 -1.97 1.44 6.87
C GLN A 91 -3.30 1.16 7.63
N ASN A 92 -3.23 0.89 8.91
CA ASN A 92 -4.41 0.89 9.76
C ASN A 92 -4.83 2.33 10.07
N ASP A 93 -6.10 2.64 9.90
CA ASP A 93 -6.66 3.95 10.23
C ASP A 93 -6.78 4.09 11.76
N LEU A 94 -5.92 4.93 12.34
CA LEU A 94 -5.85 5.12 13.79
C LEU A 94 -7.11 5.79 14.38
N GLU A 95 -7.88 6.51 13.56
CA GLU A 95 -9.13 7.12 14.01
C GLU A 95 -10.25 6.08 14.20
N LYS A 96 -10.11 4.90 13.57
CA LYS A 96 -11.04 3.78 13.72
C LYS A 96 -10.65 2.81 14.84
N MET A 97 -9.51 3.05 15.50
CA MET A 97 -9.05 2.21 16.60
C MET A 97 -9.52 2.76 17.94
N ASP A 98 -10.06 1.90 18.77
CA ASP A 98 -10.43 2.25 20.14
C ASP A 98 -9.20 2.15 21.08
N GLY A 99 -9.15 3.04 22.07
CA GLY A 99 -8.17 2.99 23.15
C GLY A 99 -6.91 3.82 22.90
N LEU A 100 -5.99 3.78 23.88
CA LEU A 100 -4.72 4.53 23.88
C LEU A 100 -3.57 3.77 23.22
N PHE A 101 -3.72 2.47 23.02
CA PHE A 101 -2.71 1.57 22.47
C PHE A 101 -3.32 0.71 21.38
N ILE A 102 -2.54 0.43 20.35
CA ILE A 102 -2.94 -0.48 19.27
C ILE A 102 -3.00 -1.90 19.86
N GLU A 103 -4.16 -2.51 19.79
CA GLU A 103 -4.34 -3.89 20.24
C GLU A 103 -3.68 -4.87 19.24
N ARG A 104 -3.17 -5.95 19.79
CA ARG A 104 -2.49 -7.00 19.02
C ARG A 104 -3.44 -7.64 18.00
N GLY A 105 -3.00 -7.72 16.73
CA GLY A 105 -3.79 -8.27 15.63
C GLY A 105 -4.91 -7.34 15.14
N SER A 106 -4.94 -6.08 15.60
CA SER A 106 -5.89 -5.09 15.09
C SER A 106 -5.62 -4.79 13.62
N ILE A 107 -6.65 -4.86 12.81
CA ILE A 107 -6.62 -4.48 11.39
C ILE A 107 -7.84 -3.63 11.12
N THR A 108 -7.64 -2.45 10.53
CA THR A 108 -8.72 -1.56 10.10
C THR A 108 -8.65 -1.31 8.61
N ASP A 109 -9.80 -1.04 8.00
CA ASP A 109 -9.83 -0.63 6.62
C ASP A 109 -9.21 0.76 6.45
N PRO A 110 -8.27 0.94 5.49
CA PRO A 110 -7.57 2.20 5.30
C PRO A 110 -8.46 3.33 4.78
N ILE A 111 -9.58 2.99 4.15
CA ILE A 111 -10.56 3.93 3.61
C ILE A 111 -11.97 3.48 3.95
N ASP A 112 -12.95 4.33 3.69
CA ASP A 112 -14.35 3.95 3.65
C ASP A 112 -14.70 3.50 2.23
N PHE A 113 -14.87 2.19 2.03
CA PHE A 113 -15.22 1.59 0.74
C PHE A 113 -16.66 1.87 0.31
N ASP A 114 -17.52 2.31 1.22
CA ASP A 114 -18.91 2.65 0.94
C ASP A 114 -19.12 4.13 0.63
N ALA A 115 -18.09 4.97 0.85
CA ALA A 115 -18.15 6.38 0.51
C ALA A 115 -18.30 6.59 -1.01
N GLU A 116 -19.19 7.52 -1.37
CA GLU A 116 -19.41 7.94 -2.76
C GLU A 116 -18.58 9.19 -3.08
N TRP A 117 -17.97 9.18 -4.25
CA TRP A 117 -17.13 10.27 -4.76
C TRP A 117 -17.71 10.80 -6.07
N GLU A 118 -17.72 12.12 -6.22
CA GLU A 118 -18.15 12.77 -7.44
C GLU A 118 -17.03 12.70 -8.49
N PHE A 119 -17.18 11.73 -9.40
CA PHE A 119 -16.21 11.47 -10.47
C PHE A 119 -16.49 12.37 -11.68
N ALA A 120 -15.44 12.99 -12.22
CA ALA A 120 -15.46 13.72 -13.47
C ALA A 120 -14.46 13.07 -14.46
N PRO A 121 -14.91 12.57 -15.62
CA PRO A 121 -14.03 11.96 -16.61
C PRO A 121 -13.12 12.99 -17.27
N LEU A 122 -11.85 12.62 -17.49
CA LEU A 122 -10.87 13.40 -18.27
C LEU A 122 -10.53 12.69 -19.58
N ALA A 123 -10.44 11.37 -19.56
CA ALA A 123 -10.17 10.55 -20.74
C ALA A 123 -11.45 10.28 -21.54
N LYS A 124 -11.29 9.94 -22.81
CA LYS A 124 -12.38 9.59 -23.74
C LYS A 124 -12.16 8.21 -24.34
N ALA A 125 -13.24 7.59 -24.80
CA ALA A 125 -13.13 6.34 -25.55
C ALA A 125 -12.27 6.54 -26.82
N GLY A 126 -11.33 5.63 -27.01
CA GLY A 126 -10.33 5.67 -28.10
C GLY A 126 -8.98 6.29 -27.71
N ASP A 127 -8.87 6.92 -26.54
CA ASP A 127 -7.59 7.46 -26.07
C ASP A 127 -6.59 6.33 -25.80
N LYS A 128 -5.32 6.56 -26.15
CA LYS A 128 -4.21 5.67 -25.80
C LYS A 128 -3.64 6.08 -24.46
N VAL A 129 -3.55 5.13 -23.55
CA VAL A 129 -3.12 5.36 -22.16
C VAL A 129 -2.10 4.32 -21.72
N THR A 130 -1.26 4.72 -20.77
CA THR A 130 -0.26 3.87 -20.11
C THR A 130 -0.42 4.00 -18.59
N ALA A 131 0.35 3.26 -17.81
CA ALA A 131 0.38 3.42 -16.36
C ALA A 131 0.50 4.90 -15.95
N ALA A 132 -0.25 5.33 -14.94
CA ALA A 132 -0.37 6.69 -14.44
C ALA A 132 -1.05 7.71 -15.39
N SER A 133 -1.51 7.34 -16.59
CA SER A 133 -2.35 8.22 -17.42
C SER A 133 -3.66 8.55 -16.71
N TRP A 134 -4.10 9.79 -16.77
CA TRP A 134 -5.31 10.26 -16.07
C TRP A 134 -6.57 9.79 -16.79
N LEU A 135 -7.46 9.15 -16.07
CA LEU A 135 -8.76 8.71 -16.54
C LEU A 135 -9.89 9.68 -16.14
N GLY A 136 -9.75 10.27 -14.97
CA GLY A 136 -10.71 11.19 -14.42
C GLY A 136 -10.18 11.86 -13.16
N GLU A 137 -11.04 12.56 -12.46
CA GLU A 137 -10.75 13.20 -11.20
C GLU A 137 -11.91 13.15 -10.23
N VAL A 138 -11.63 13.22 -8.95
CA VAL A 138 -12.59 13.43 -7.87
C VAL A 138 -12.10 14.58 -6.99
N LYS A 139 -13.04 15.33 -6.43
CA LYS A 139 -12.71 16.40 -5.50
C LYS A 139 -12.56 15.80 -4.10
N GLU A 140 -11.35 15.76 -3.60
CA GLU A 140 -11.04 15.34 -2.24
C GLU A 140 -10.57 16.56 -1.45
N GLN A 141 -11.47 17.12 -0.63
CA GLN A 141 -11.29 18.37 0.11
C GLN A 141 -10.88 19.53 -0.83
N TRP A 142 -9.62 20.00 -0.73
CA TRP A 142 -9.04 21.06 -1.58
C TRP A 142 -8.25 20.53 -2.77
N VAL A 143 -8.09 19.19 -2.89
CA VAL A 143 -7.27 18.56 -3.92
C VAL A 143 -8.18 17.99 -5.01
N SER A 144 -7.82 18.24 -6.28
CA SER A 144 -8.34 17.48 -7.40
C SER A 144 -7.55 16.18 -7.51
N HIS A 145 -8.04 15.13 -6.86
CA HIS A 145 -7.43 13.80 -6.84
C HIS A 145 -7.59 13.16 -8.22
N LYS A 146 -6.48 12.88 -8.88
CA LYS A 146 -6.48 12.28 -10.22
C LYS A 146 -6.63 10.76 -10.12
N ILE A 147 -7.67 10.26 -10.77
CA ILE A 147 -7.87 8.82 -10.95
C ILE A 147 -7.14 8.41 -12.22
N MET A 148 -6.26 7.44 -12.10
CA MET A 148 -5.31 7.09 -13.16
C MET A 148 -5.29 5.59 -13.43
N VAL A 149 -4.73 5.23 -14.58
CA VAL A 149 -4.43 3.84 -14.91
C VAL A 149 -3.51 3.28 -13.81
N PRO A 150 -3.85 2.12 -13.20
CA PRO A 150 -3.05 1.53 -12.13
C PRO A 150 -1.58 1.35 -12.50
N PHE A 151 -0.68 1.60 -11.57
CA PHE A 151 0.77 1.46 -11.77
C PHE A 151 1.22 0.04 -12.12
N THR A 152 0.41 -0.94 -11.75
CA THR A 152 0.64 -2.36 -12.07
C THR A 152 0.34 -2.72 -13.52
N MET A 153 -0.40 -1.86 -14.23
CA MET A 153 -0.77 -2.07 -15.64
C MET A 153 0.34 -1.56 -16.57
N ALA A 154 1.39 -2.36 -16.73
CA ALA A 154 2.47 -2.06 -17.67
C ALA A 154 2.02 -2.26 -19.11
N GLY A 155 2.49 -1.40 -20.04
CA GLY A 155 2.17 -1.48 -21.46
C GLY A 155 1.23 -0.40 -21.97
N ASN A 156 0.74 -0.57 -23.18
CA ASN A 156 -0.15 0.37 -23.84
C ASN A 156 -1.58 -0.16 -23.82
N TYR A 157 -2.50 0.69 -23.52
CA TYR A 157 -3.93 0.37 -23.48
C TYR A 157 -4.71 1.40 -24.30
N THR A 158 -5.88 1.00 -24.77
CA THR A 158 -6.85 1.89 -25.39
C THR A 158 -8.09 1.96 -24.48
N VAL A 159 -8.56 3.15 -24.22
CA VAL A 159 -9.78 3.36 -23.45
C VAL A 159 -10.97 2.87 -24.24
N LYS A 160 -11.64 1.81 -23.80
CA LYS A 160 -12.88 1.31 -24.40
C LYS A 160 -14.06 2.16 -23.95
N SER A 161 -14.18 2.43 -22.67
CA SER A 161 -15.22 3.26 -22.07
C SER A 161 -14.75 3.89 -20.77
N VAL A 162 -15.30 5.05 -20.45
CA VAL A 162 -15.17 5.74 -19.17
C VAL A 162 -16.56 6.06 -18.65
N ALA A 163 -16.75 5.96 -17.33
CA ALA A 163 -17.98 6.32 -16.67
C ALA A 163 -18.33 7.80 -16.90
N ALA A 164 -19.61 8.12 -17.00
CA ALA A 164 -20.08 9.51 -17.07
C ALA A 164 -19.80 10.25 -15.76
N ALA A 165 -19.85 11.57 -15.78
CA ALA A 165 -19.79 12.35 -14.54
C ALA A 165 -20.93 11.94 -13.60
N GLY A 166 -20.62 11.64 -12.35
CA GLY A 166 -21.58 11.16 -11.38
C GLY A 166 -20.94 10.67 -10.09
N LYS A 167 -21.75 10.13 -9.19
CA LYS A 167 -21.31 9.57 -7.93
C LYS A 167 -21.06 8.09 -8.06
N TYR A 168 -19.88 7.66 -7.60
CA TYR A 168 -19.43 6.28 -7.62
C TYR A 168 -18.70 5.95 -6.33
N LYS A 169 -18.81 4.69 -5.90
CA LYS A 169 -17.96 4.14 -4.85
C LYS A 169 -16.55 3.91 -5.41
N VAL A 170 -15.55 3.88 -4.54
CA VAL A 170 -14.16 3.65 -4.95
C VAL A 170 -13.94 2.29 -5.63
N THR A 171 -14.81 1.32 -5.37
CA THR A 171 -14.79 -0.04 -5.94
C THR A 171 -15.55 -0.16 -7.26
N ASP A 172 -16.33 0.85 -7.65
CA ASP A 172 -17.07 0.80 -8.91
C ASP A 172 -16.12 0.91 -10.10
N THR A 173 -16.46 0.23 -11.19
CA THR A 173 -15.69 0.32 -12.43
C THR A 173 -15.92 1.68 -13.08
N ILE A 174 -14.88 2.52 -13.13
CA ILE A 174 -14.90 3.86 -13.72
C ILE A 174 -14.37 3.91 -15.15
N ALA A 175 -13.62 2.91 -15.56
CA ALA A 175 -13.15 2.77 -16.95
C ALA A 175 -12.94 1.31 -17.31
N VAL A 176 -13.04 1.01 -18.61
CA VAL A 176 -12.64 -0.27 -19.19
C VAL A 176 -11.56 0.01 -20.22
N LEU A 177 -10.42 -0.63 -20.06
CA LEU A 177 -9.26 -0.50 -20.94
C LEU A 177 -9.08 -1.79 -21.72
N THR A 178 -8.64 -1.68 -22.98
CA THR A 178 -8.32 -2.83 -23.83
C THR A 178 -6.82 -2.85 -24.08
N ASP A 179 -6.17 -3.99 -23.87
CA ASP A 179 -4.75 -4.18 -24.18
C ASP A 179 -4.51 -4.45 -25.68
N GLU A 180 -3.24 -4.60 -26.08
CA GLU A 180 -2.85 -4.90 -27.47
C GLU A 180 -3.33 -6.28 -27.96
N GLU A 181 -3.69 -7.17 -27.04
CA GLU A 181 -4.23 -8.51 -27.33
C GLU A 181 -5.77 -8.54 -27.38
N GLY A 182 -6.41 -7.39 -27.14
CA GLY A 182 -7.87 -7.25 -27.17
C GLY A 182 -8.56 -7.67 -25.86
N ARG A 183 -7.81 -7.95 -24.77
CA ARG A 183 -8.40 -8.27 -23.48
C ARG A 183 -8.85 -7.00 -22.76
N GLU A 184 -9.94 -7.12 -22.04
CA GLU A 184 -10.55 -6.01 -21.32
C GLU A 184 -10.14 -6.02 -19.85
N HIS A 185 -9.80 -4.85 -19.34
CA HIS A 185 -9.38 -4.62 -17.97
C HIS A 185 -10.27 -3.54 -17.34
N ALA A 186 -11.03 -3.93 -16.33
CA ALA A 186 -11.82 -2.98 -15.54
C ALA A 186 -10.91 -2.20 -14.59
N VAL A 187 -11.09 -0.89 -14.55
CA VAL A 187 -10.34 0.02 -13.65
C VAL A 187 -11.31 0.67 -12.68
N THR A 188 -10.95 0.65 -11.41
CA THR A 188 -11.66 1.30 -10.30
C THR A 188 -10.87 2.51 -9.79
N MET A 189 -11.39 3.23 -8.80
CA MET A 189 -10.65 4.33 -8.15
C MET A 189 -9.64 3.83 -7.12
N VAL A 190 -9.61 2.52 -6.82
CA VAL A 190 -8.67 1.89 -5.88
C VAL A 190 -7.58 1.17 -6.64
N GLN A 191 -6.34 1.36 -6.23
CA GLN A 191 -5.23 0.51 -6.65
C GLN A 191 -4.39 0.09 -5.44
N LYS A 192 -3.75 -1.07 -5.54
CA LYS A 192 -2.79 -1.56 -4.55
C LYS A 192 -1.39 -1.44 -5.11
N TRP A 193 -0.44 -1.04 -4.25
CA TRP A 193 0.95 -0.90 -4.65
C TRP A 193 1.88 -1.47 -3.57
N PRO A 194 2.88 -2.31 -3.94
CA PRO A 194 3.86 -2.83 -3.02
C PRO A 194 4.74 -1.71 -2.44
N VAL A 195 4.78 -1.59 -1.10
CA VAL A 195 5.48 -0.50 -0.40
C VAL A 195 6.98 -0.47 -0.71
N LYS A 196 7.59 -1.65 -0.89
CA LYS A 196 9.04 -1.78 -1.16
C LYS A 196 9.41 -1.60 -2.63
N GLN A 197 8.45 -1.37 -3.50
CA GLN A 197 8.69 -1.20 -4.93
C GLN A 197 8.58 0.27 -5.32
N ALA A 198 9.65 0.85 -5.88
CA ALA A 198 9.61 2.21 -6.38
C ALA A 198 8.68 2.34 -7.60
N VAL A 199 7.85 3.38 -7.62
CA VAL A 199 7.05 3.74 -8.81
C VAL A 199 8.00 4.21 -9.91
N ARG A 200 7.83 3.68 -11.14
CA ARG A 200 8.69 3.97 -12.30
C ARG A 200 7.93 4.49 -13.52
N CYS A 201 6.64 4.78 -13.38
CA CYS A 201 5.77 5.25 -14.47
C CYS A 201 5.77 6.77 -14.66
N TYR A 202 6.77 7.49 -14.16
CA TYR A 202 6.94 8.92 -14.39
C TYR A 202 7.85 9.16 -15.61
N VAL A 203 7.54 10.20 -16.38
CA VAL A 203 8.31 10.59 -17.57
C VAL A 203 9.62 11.24 -17.17
N GLU A 204 9.59 12.12 -16.17
CA GLU A 204 10.74 12.87 -15.69
C GLU A 204 10.67 13.07 -14.18
N LYS A 205 11.81 13.06 -13.54
CA LYS A 205 11.96 13.44 -12.12
C LYS A 205 12.74 14.75 -12.07
N PRO A 206 12.06 15.92 -12.04
CA PRO A 206 12.72 17.21 -12.04
C PRO A 206 13.61 17.37 -10.81
N ARG A 207 14.72 18.09 -10.95
CA ARG A 207 15.57 18.46 -9.82
C ARG A 207 14.83 19.48 -8.94
N PRO A 208 14.90 19.35 -7.60
CA PRO A 208 14.36 20.35 -6.71
C PRO A 208 14.98 21.73 -7.03
N SER A 209 14.13 22.74 -7.20
CA SER A 209 14.55 24.10 -7.51
C SER A 209 14.20 25.10 -6.42
N ARG A 210 13.42 24.70 -5.42
CA ARG A 210 12.93 25.55 -4.34
C ARG A 210 13.31 24.95 -2.99
N MET A 211 13.69 25.84 -2.07
CA MET A 211 13.99 25.48 -0.69
C MET A 211 12.71 25.58 0.15
N MET A 212 12.49 24.62 1.01
CA MET A 212 11.43 24.67 2.01
C MET A 212 11.88 25.53 3.18
N GLU A 213 11.19 26.62 3.43
CA GLU A 213 11.42 27.49 4.58
C GLU A 213 10.76 26.89 5.82
N THR A 214 11.55 26.40 6.76
CA THR A 214 11.05 25.84 8.04
C THR A 214 10.83 26.94 9.08
N GLY A 215 11.44 28.10 8.93
CA GLY A 215 11.48 29.18 9.92
C GLY A 215 12.46 28.93 11.06
N VAL A 216 13.14 27.78 11.07
CA VAL A 216 14.18 27.46 12.05
C VAL A 216 15.54 27.79 11.44
N ARG A 217 16.18 28.85 11.92
CA ARG A 217 17.44 29.38 11.38
C ARG A 217 18.54 28.32 11.23
N ALA A 218 18.68 27.44 12.23
CA ALA A 218 19.70 26.39 12.19
C ALA A 218 19.45 25.37 11.06
N ILE A 219 18.21 25.02 10.79
CA ILE A 219 17.85 24.10 9.69
C ILE A 219 18.04 24.80 8.35
N ASP A 220 17.41 25.97 8.17
CA ASP A 220 17.40 26.66 6.89
C ASP A 220 18.79 27.14 6.43
N THR A 221 19.70 27.40 7.39
CA THR A 221 21.07 27.84 7.09
C THR A 221 22.06 26.69 6.91
N PHE A 222 22.02 25.69 7.78
CA PHE A 222 23.06 24.64 7.80
C PHE A 222 22.63 23.30 7.17
N ASN A 223 21.33 23.03 7.13
CA ASN A 223 20.76 21.81 6.54
C ASN A 223 19.50 22.13 5.74
N PRO A 224 19.59 22.99 4.71
CA PRO A 224 18.42 23.37 3.94
C PRO A 224 17.75 22.15 3.29
N MET A 225 16.43 22.12 3.37
CA MET A 225 15.63 21.06 2.74
C MET A 225 15.01 21.58 1.45
N ALA A 226 14.99 20.74 0.44
CA ALA A 226 14.28 21.05 -0.80
C ALA A 226 12.78 20.74 -0.64
N GLU A 227 11.90 21.53 -1.27
CA GLU A 227 10.48 21.20 -1.41
C GLU A 227 10.35 19.82 -2.10
N GLY A 228 9.57 18.91 -1.51
CA GLY A 228 9.44 17.52 -1.98
C GLY A 228 10.60 16.60 -1.56
N GLY A 229 11.55 17.10 -0.77
CA GLY A 229 12.62 16.29 -0.18
C GLY A 229 12.16 15.51 1.05
N THR A 230 13.00 14.57 1.48
CA THR A 230 12.79 13.81 2.71
C THR A 230 13.87 14.17 3.72
N GLY A 231 13.45 14.51 4.93
CA GLY A 231 14.35 14.79 6.05
C GLY A 231 14.05 13.89 7.24
N PHE A 232 15.08 13.56 8.02
CA PHE A 232 14.94 12.85 9.28
C PHE A 232 15.28 13.77 10.45
N ILE A 233 14.41 13.78 11.45
CA ILE A 233 14.70 14.36 12.76
C ILE A 233 14.86 13.19 13.72
N LEU A 234 16.10 12.78 13.93
CA LEU A 234 16.42 11.67 14.80
C LEU A 234 16.50 12.16 16.26
N SER A 235 15.71 11.55 17.13
CA SER A 235 15.81 11.80 18.58
C SER A 235 16.58 10.66 19.23
N LEU A 236 17.67 11.01 19.95
CA LEU A 236 18.40 10.12 20.84
C LEU A 236 17.95 10.45 22.28
N ILE A 237 17.12 9.59 22.84
CA ILE A 237 16.52 9.84 24.16
C ILE A 237 17.55 9.73 25.28
N HIS A 238 18.58 8.92 25.10
CA HIS A 238 19.66 8.74 26.06
C HIS A 238 21.00 8.69 25.36
N ILE A 239 21.82 9.63 25.69
CA ILE A 239 23.25 9.64 25.46
C ILE A 239 23.92 9.41 26.82
#